data_22247f431755e9a146d1c6add40e65df
#
_entry.id   22247f431755e9a146d1c6add40e65df
#
_cell.length_a   1.000
_cell.length_b   1.000
_cell.length_c   1.000
_cell.angle_alpha   90.00
_cell.angle_beta   90.00
_cell.angle_gamma   90.00
#
_symmetry.space_group_name_H-M   'P 1'
#
loop_
_entity.id
_entity.type
_entity.pdbx_description
1 polymer ?
#
loop_
_entity_poly.entity_id
_entity_poly.type
_entity_poly.pdbx_seq_one_letter_code
_entity_poly.pdbx_strand_id
1 'polypeptide(L)'
;VGGAASLNMMFDVVSRAYTHGLLHSPKPWCREEKVKFLCPAPGYDRHFQIGEFFGAELIPVPMTPEGPDMDMVEELVKDPQVKLIWTVPKYSNPDGIIYSDETIRRFAHLKPAAPDFAIIWDNAYGVHEFEGDYVPFPDILSLCDEAGRPDMVYEFASTSKITFAGGGISCMAASEANICYFTGIFGVQMISYDKVNQLRHVRFLKDKAHTLEIMKLHASVMAPKFECVAKWLNREIKPLGIAHWNDPKGGYFVSLFAMPGTAKRVWTLCKEAGVVLTNAGATYPYRNDPDDSNLRIAPSLPPVAELEKAMEVLCLSLRLSALEKLLAK
;
A
#
# COMPACT_ATOMS: atom_id res chain seq x y z
N VAL A 1 -12.19 0.57 -16.81
CA VAL A 1 -10.78 0.70 -17.22
C VAL A 1 -10.39 2.16 -17.10
N GLY A 2 -9.19 2.41 -16.56
CA GLY A 2 -8.65 3.74 -16.32
C GLY A 2 -7.38 4.06 -17.13
N GLY A 3 -6.63 5.08 -16.67
CA GLY A 3 -5.35 5.48 -17.22
C GLY A 3 -4.20 4.55 -16.80
N ALA A 4 -3.00 5.09 -16.77
CA ALA A 4 -1.78 4.30 -16.57
C ALA A 4 -1.62 3.67 -15.18
N ALA A 5 -2.20 4.27 -14.14
CA ALA A 5 -1.97 3.85 -12.76
C ALA A 5 -3.26 3.89 -11.92
N SER A 6 -3.42 2.91 -11.03
CA SER A 6 -4.53 2.83 -10.07
C SER A 6 -4.59 4.06 -9.14
N LEU A 7 -3.43 4.61 -8.77
CA LEU A 7 -3.35 5.80 -7.93
C LEU A 7 -4.14 7.00 -8.49
N ASN A 8 -4.13 7.19 -9.81
CA ASN A 8 -4.91 8.25 -10.46
C ASN A 8 -6.42 8.01 -10.26
N MET A 9 -6.87 6.76 -10.41
CA MET A 9 -8.29 6.42 -10.20
C MET A 9 -8.70 6.58 -8.74
N MET A 10 -7.85 6.17 -7.79
CA MET A 10 -8.09 6.39 -6.36
C MET A 10 -8.19 7.89 -6.04
N PHE A 11 -7.28 8.71 -6.58
CA PHE A 11 -7.36 10.16 -6.46
C PHE A 11 -8.66 10.71 -7.04
N ASP A 12 -9.07 10.23 -8.22
CA ASP A 12 -10.33 10.65 -8.85
C ASP A 12 -11.54 10.28 -7.99
N VAL A 13 -11.60 9.07 -7.42
CA VAL A 13 -12.69 8.67 -6.52
C VAL A 13 -12.76 9.59 -5.30
N VAL A 14 -11.63 9.85 -4.61
CA VAL A 14 -11.60 10.77 -3.47
C VAL A 14 -11.98 12.18 -3.89
N SER A 15 -11.46 12.68 -5.02
CA SER A 15 -11.82 14.00 -5.56
C SER A 15 -13.32 14.12 -5.81
N ARG A 16 -13.96 13.08 -6.36
CA ARG A 16 -15.41 13.07 -6.60
C ARG A 16 -16.20 12.96 -5.31
N ALA A 17 -15.72 12.20 -4.33
CA ALA A 17 -16.33 12.20 -2.99
C ALA A 17 -16.37 13.61 -2.39
N TYR A 18 -15.29 14.38 -2.50
CA TYR A 18 -15.25 15.76 -2.05
C TYR A 18 -16.13 16.71 -2.85
N THR A 19 -16.22 16.54 -4.16
CA THR A 19 -16.95 17.50 -5.02
C THR A 19 -18.41 17.15 -5.25
N HIS A 20 -18.76 15.87 -5.32
CA HIS A 20 -20.10 15.37 -5.67
C HIS A 20 -20.69 14.44 -4.61
N GLY A 21 -19.87 13.85 -3.73
CA GLY A 21 -20.24 12.75 -2.85
C GLY A 21 -20.01 11.40 -3.53
N LEU A 22 -20.07 10.32 -2.75
CA LEU A 22 -20.20 8.95 -3.22
C LEU A 22 -21.67 8.59 -3.40
N LEU A 23 -21.98 7.39 -3.90
CA LEU A 23 -23.34 6.96 -4.20
C LEU A 23 -24.36 7.21 -3.07
N HIS A 24 -23.95 6.97 -1.81
CA HIS A 24 -24.80 7.13 -0.63
C HIS A 24 -24.47 8.37 0.21
N SER A 25 -23.67 9.31 -0.31
CA SER A 25 -23.34 10.52 0.43
C SER A 25 -24.57 11.43 0.57
N PRO A 26 -24.95 11.81 1.78
CA PRO A 26 -26.03 12.80 1.99
C PRO A 26 -25.68 14.18 1.41
N LYS A 27 -24.41 14.48 1.32
CA LYS A 27 -23.82 15.71 0.73
C LYS A 27 -22.36 15.45 0.33
N PRO A 28 -21.79 16.27 -0.57
CA PRO A 28 -20.36 16.20 -0.89
C PRO A 28 -19.48 16.35 0.36
N TRP A 29 -18.36 15.62 0.42
CA TRP A 29 -17.49 15.64 1.61
C TRP A 29 -16.89 17.03 1.90
N CYS A 30 -16.71 17.88 0.89
CA CYS A 30 -16.30 19.28 1.12
C CYS A 30 -17.31 20.10 1.94
N ARG A 31 -18.54 19.62 2.13
CA ARG A 31 -19.57 20.25 2.96
C ARG A 31 -19.75 19.57 4.32
N GLU A 32 -18.98 18.53 4.59
CA GLU A 32 -18.90 17.94 5.93
C GLU A 32 -18.11 18.87 6.85
N GLU A 33 -18.46 18.89 8.13
CA GLU A 33 -17.70 19.63 9.13
C GLU A 33 -16.28 19.06 9.26
N LYS A 34 -16.17 17.75 9.19
CA LYS A 34 -14.93 17.03 9.30
C LYS A 34 -15.00 15.71 8.52
N VAL A 35 -13.91 15.38 7.86
CA VAL A 35 -13.73 14.10 7.16
C VAL A 35 -12.50 13.42 7.74
N LYS A 36 -12.63 12.16 8.13
CA LYS A 36 -11.56 11.35 8.70
C LYS A 36 -11.29 10.12 7.83
N PHE A 37 -10.01 9.82 7.62
CA PHE A 37 -9.56 8.62 6.91
C PHE A 37 -8.77 7.72 7.85
N LEU A 38 -9.09 6.44 7.87
CA LEU A 38 -8.30 5.43 8.56
C LEU A 38 -7.10 5.04 7.69
N CYS A 39 -5.93 5.04 8.30
CA CYS A 39 -4.65 4.88 7.64
C CYS A 39 -3.85 3.77 8.30
N PRO A 40 -3.97 2.50 7.85
CA PRO A 40 -3.07 1.46 8.29
C PRO A 40 -1.61 1.89 8.12
N ALA A 41 -0.85 1.85 9.22
CA ALA A 41 0.52 2.36 9.27
C ALA A 41 1.43 1.39 10.07
N PRO A 42 2.67 1.14 9.58
CA PRO A 42 3.25 1.76 8.39
C PRO A 42 2.50 1.41 7.10
N GLY A 43 2.39 2.36 6.17
CA GLY A 43 1.58 2.24 4.97
C GLY A 43 2.12 3.00 3.76
N TYR A 44 1.33 3.03 2.69
CA TYR A 44 1.73 3.69 1.44
C TYR A 44 1.58 5.21 1.53
N ASP A 45 2.69 5.91 1.49
CA ASP A 45 2.79 7.37 1.65
C ASP A 45 1.89 8.18 0.70
N ARG A 46 1.63 7.68 -0.52
CA ARG A 46 0.76 8.38 -1.49
C ARG A 46 -0.71 8.37 -1.08
N HIS A 47 -1.18 7.33 -0.41
CA HIS A 47 -2.53 7.30 0.17
C HIS A 47 -2.69 8.41 1.22
N PHE A 48 -1.71 8.56 2.09
CA PHE A 48 -1.72 9.61 3.11
C PHE A 48 -1.66 11.00 2.49
N GLN A 49 -0.79 11.21 1.49
CA GLN A 49 -0.68 12.48 0.78
C GLN A 49 -1.99 12.88 0.08
N ILE A 50 -2.76 11.93 -0.46
CA ILE A 50 -4.10 12.21 -1.01
C ILE A 50 -5.03 12.73 0.10
N GLY A 51 -5.07 12.06 1.24
CA GLY A 51 -5.87 12.52 2.39
C GLY A 51 -5.47 13.91 2.87
N GLU A 52 -4.16 14.15 3.04
CA GLU A 52 -3.62 15.46 3.42
C GLU A 52 -4.00 16.54 2.39
N PHE A 53 -3.88 16.23 1.11
CA PHE A 53 -4.20 17.17 0.02
C PHE A 53 -5.66 17.62 0.05
N PHE A 54 -6.58 16.74 0.38
CA PHE A 54 -8.01 17.08 0.51
C PHE A 54 -8.39 17.59 1.91
N GLY A 55 -7.46 17.69 2.84
CA GLY A 55 -7.70 18.19 4.18
C GLY A 55 -8.43 17.23 5.11
N ALA A 56 -8.39 15.92 4.81
CA ALA A 56 -8.90 14.91 5.73
C ALA A 56 -8.01 14.78 6.98
N GLU A 57 -8.61 14.53 8.13
CA GLU A 57 -7.88 14.07 9.30
C GLU A 57 -7.50 12.60 9.10
N LEU A 58 -6.21 12.32 9.21
CA LEU A 58 -5.68 10.97 9.05
C LEU A 58 -5.49 10.31 10.41
N ILE A 59 -6.16 9.19 10.61
CA ILE A 59 -6.08 8.41 11.85
C ILE A 59 -5.21 7.18 11.58
N PRO A 60 -4.01 7.08 12.15
CA PRO A 60 -3.19 5.89 11.99
C PRO A 60 -3.85 4.70 12.70
N VAL A 61 -3.83 3.55 12.01
CA VAL A 61 -4.27 2.25 12.55
C VAL A 61 -3.05 1.33 12.55
N PRO A 62 -2.66 0.74 13.67
CA PRO A 62 -1.51 -0.17 13.72
C PRO A 62 -1.69 -1.36 12.78
N MET A 63 -0.59 -1.79 12.16
CA MET A 63 -0.54 -3.04 11.42
C MET A 63 -0.19 -4.20 12.36
N THR A 64 -0.81 -5.35 12.12
CA THR A 64 -0.52 -6.65 12.74
C THR A 64 0.00 -7.63 11.68
N PRO A 65 0.53 -8.80 12.04
CA PRO A 65 0.93 -9.80 11.06
C PRO A 65 -0.19 -10.28 10.12
N GLU A 66 -1.45 -10.05 10.49
CA GLU A 66 -2.64 -10.47 9.72
C GLU A 66 -3.34 -9.34 8.96
N GLY A 67 -2.82 -8.12 9.03
CA GLY A 67 -3.41 -6.92 8.46
C GLY A 67 -3.56 -5.80 9.48
N PRO A 68 -4.39 -4.78 9.25
CA PRO A 68 -4.63 -3.73 10.24
C PRO A 68 -5.31 -4.26 11.50
N ASP A 69 -5.13 -3.57 12.62
CA ASP A 69 -5.87 -3.83 13.86
C ASP A 69 -7.37 -3.63 13.64
N MET A 70 -8.07 -4.73 13.39
CA MET A 70 -9.50 -4.71 13.06
C MET A 70 -10.39 -4.35 14.27
N ASP A 71 -9.94 -4.58 15.51
CA ASP A 71 -10.69 -4.16 16.70
C ASP A 71 -10.75 -2.63 16.76
N MET A 72 -9.61 -1.99 16.48
CA MET A 72 -9.54 -0.53 16.37
C MET A 72 -10.35 -0.01 15.17
N VAL A 73 -10.28 -0.66 14.01
CA VAL A 73 -11.06 -0.29 12.82
C VAL A 73 -12.55 -0.33 13.11
N GLU A 74 -13.06 -1.43 13.69
CA GLU A 74 -14.47 -1.63 14.01
C GLU A 74 -15.00 -0.60 15.03
N GLU A 75 -14.16 -0.13 15.93
CA GLU A 75 -14.53 0.93 16.86
C GLU A 75 -14.57 2.29 16.17
N LEU A 76 -13.53 2.61 15.39
CA LEU A 76 -13.40 3.92 14.74
C LEU A 76 -14.48 4.18 13.67
N VAL A 77 -14.95 3.15 12.96
CA VAL A 77 -16.00 3.33 11.94
C VAL A 77 -17.38 3.64 12.54
N LYS A 78 -17.55 3.59 13.85
CA LYS A 78 -18.76 4.06 14.54
C LYS A 78 -18.87 5.58 14.57
N ASP A 79 -17.78 6.31 14.30
CA ASP A 79 -17.80 7.75 14.11
C ASP A 79 -18.28 8.09 12.69
N PRO A 80 -19.39 8.83 12.50
CA PRO A 80 -19.94 9.17 11.18
C PRO A 80 -19.03 10.11 10.37
N GLN A 81 -18.01 10.70 10.98
CA GLN A 81 -16.99 11.50 10.29
C GLN A 81 -15.92 10.64 9.62
N VAL A 82 -15.80 9.35 10.01
CA VAL A 82 -14.89 8.39 9.36
C VAL A 82 -15.51 7.93 8.05
N LYS A 83 -14.92 8.37 6.94
CA LYS A 83 -15.47 8.19 5.60
C LYS A 83 -14.70 7.20 4.74
N LEU A 84 -13.45 6.91 5.08
CA LEU A 84 -12.61 6.09 4.23
C LEU A 84 -11.55 5.33 5.05
N ILE A 85 -11.23 4.13 4.58
CA ILE A 85 -10.03 3.39 4.97
C ILE A 85 -9.20 3.04 3.74
N TRP A 86 -7.89 3.30 3.83
CA TRP A 86 -6.93 2.83 2.83
C TRP A 86 -6.48 1.41 3.14
N THR A 87 -6.39 0.54 2.14
CA THR A 87 -5.85 -0.81 2.31
C THR A 87 -4.93 -1.20 1.16
N VAL A 88 -3.90 -2.00 1.47
CA VAL A 88 -3.06 -2.71 0.50
C VAL A 88 -3.01 -4.17 0.95
N PRO A 89 -3.99 -4.99 0.55
CA PRO A 89 -4.28 -6.24 1.25
C PRO A 89 -3.31 -7.38 0.97
N LYS A 90 -2.57 -7.33 -0.13
CA LYS A 90 -1.60 -8.35 -0.49
C LYS A 90 -0.22 -7.73 -0.67
N TYR A 91 0.77 -8.27 0.04
CA TYR A 91 2.14 -7.74 0.09
C TYR A 91 2.15 -6.23 0.40
N SER A 92 1.50 -5.86 1.49
CA SER A 92 1.28 -4.47 1.90
C SER A 92 2.57 -3.63 1.85
N ASN A 93 2.43 -2.39 1.46
CA ASN A 93 3.55 -1.45 1.36
C ASN A 93 3.64 -0.61 2.65
N PRO A 94 4.71 -0.73 3.48
CA PRO A 94 5.96 -1.46 3.20
C PRO A 94 6.04 -2.89 3.78
N ASP A 95 5.09 -3.35 4.58
CA ASP A 95 5.25 -4.49 5.48
C ASP A 95 5.33 -5.86 4.79
N GLY A 96 4.89 -5.96 3.52
CA GLY A 96 4.90 -7.21 2.79
C GLY A 96 3.89 -8.25 3.31
N ILE A 97 2.95 -7.83 4.14
CA ILE A 97 1.92 -8.67 4.77
C ILE A 97 0.83 -9.00 3.76
N ILE A 98 0.28 -10.21 3.83
CA ILE A 98 -0.99 -10.59 3.21
C ILE A 98 -2.04 -10.58 4.32
N TYR A 99 -3.16 -9.88 4.11
CA TYR A 99 -4.26 -9.90 5.06
C TYR A 99 -4.82 -11.32 5.19
N SER A 100 -5.08 -11.75 6.42
CA SER A 100 -5.69 -13.05 6.65
C SER A 100 -7.14 -13.09 6.14
N ASP A 101 -7.63 -14.29 5.84
CA ASP A 101 -9.03 -14.50 5.44
C ASP A 101 -10.00 -13.93 6.48
N GLU A 102 -9.64 -14.02 7.76
CA GLU A 102 -10.46 -13.47 8.85
C GLU A 102 -10.48 -11.94 8.79
N THR A 103 -9.34 -11.31 8.61
CA THR A 103 -9.26 -9.84 8.43
C THR A 103 -10.13 -9.38 7.26
N ILE A 104 -10.07 -10.09 6.13
CA ILE A 104 -10.88 -9.75 4.93
C ILE A 104 -12.37 -9.93 5.20
N ARG A 105 -12.79 -11.01 5.90
CA ARG A 105 -14.18 -11.19 6.31
C ARG A 105 -14.64 -10.10 7.26
N ARG A 106 -13.80 -9.68 8.22
CA ARG A 106 -14.12 -8.57 9.12
C ARG A 106 -14.32 -7.26 8.37
N PHE A 107 -13.51 -6.97 7.33
CA PHE A 107 -13.74 -5.83 6.44
C PHE A 107 -15.13 -5.89 5.79
N ALA A 108 -15.53 -7.04 5.24
CA ALA A 108 -16.84 -7.21 4.60
C ALA A 108 -18.00 -7.00 5.56
N HIS A 109 -17.82 -7.31 6.85
CA HIS A 109 -18.86 -7.20 7.88
C HIS A 109 -18.82 -5.91 8.70
N LEU A 110 -17.97 -4.94 8.33
CA LEU A 110 -17.92 -3.63 8.99
C LEU A 110 -19.31 -2.98 9.02
N LYS A 111 -19.61 -2.29 10.12
CA LYS A 111 -20.86 -1.56 10.34
C LYS A 111 -20.58 -0.06 10.54
N PRO A 112 -20.12 0.64 9.51
CA PRO A 112 -19.83 2.06 9.64
C PRO A 112 -21.10 2.86 9.92
N ALA A 113 -20.94 3.92 10.75
CA ALA A 113 -22.02 4.89 10.98
C ALA A 113 -22.23 5.82 9.78
N ALA A 114 -21.19 6.08 9.01
CA ALA A 114 -21.29 6.85 7.77
C ALA A 114 -21.93 5.98 6.67
N PRO A 115 -23.05 6.42 6.05
CA PRO A 115 -23.71 5.66 4.99
C PRO A 115 -22.85 5.57 3.71
N ASP A 116 -21.91 6.48 3.56
CA ASP A 116 -21.00 6.63 2.42
C ASP A 116 -19.55 6.26 2.79
N PHE A 117 -19.37 5.40 3.80
CA PHE A 117 -18.04 4.88 4.14
C PHE A 117 -17.48 4.04 2.98
N ALA A 118 -16.22 4.26 2.66
CA ALA A 118 -15.54 3.61 1.54
C ALA A 118 -14.29 2.83 1.99
N ILE A 119 -14.17 1.61 1.53
CA ILE A 119 -12.94 0.82 1.60
C ILE A 119 -12.23 0.98 0.25
N ILE A 120 -11.07 1.64 0.25
CA ILE A 120 -10.19 1.70 -0.92
C ILE A 120 -9.26 0.49 -0.88
N TRP A 121 -9.54 -0.48 -1.73
CA TRP A 121 -8.84 -1.76 -1.79
C TRP A 121 -7.80 -1.73 -2.91
N ASP A 122 -6.58 -1.27 -2.59
CA ASP A 122 -5.48 -1.17 -3.56
C ASP A 122 -4.78 -2.51 -3.74
N ASN A 123 -5.26 -3.30 -4.69
CA ASN A 123 -4.69 -4.60 -5.05
C ASN A 123 -3.48 -4.45 -5.99
N ALA A 124 -2.48 -3.66 -5.52
CA ALA A 124 -1.30 -3.32 -6.32
C ALA A 124 -0.35 -4.51 -6.57
N TYR A 125 -0.42 -5.54 -5.74
CA TYR A 125 0.54 -6.65 -5.73
C TYR A 125 -0.12 -8.03 -5.87
N GLY A 126 -1.31 -8.11 -6.44
CA GLY A 126 -2.12 -9.33 -6.53
C GLY A 126 -1.41 -10.55 -7.14
N VAL A 127 -0.36 -10.36 -7.94
CA VAL A 127 0.42 -11.40 -8.65
C VAL A 127 1.94 -11.22 -8.48
N HIS A 128 2.38 -10.66 -7.36
CA HIS A 128 3.79 -10.25 -7.18
C HIS A 128 4.54 -11.14 -6.20
N GLU A 129 4.29 -12.44 -6.22
CA GLU A 129 5.12 -13.41 -5.54
C GLU A 129 6.54 -13.41 -6.16
N PHE A 130 7.56 -13.36 -5.33
CA PHE A 130 8.94 -13.64 -5.75
C PHE A 130 9.50 -14.91 -5.11
N GLU A 131 8.76 -15.51 -4.18
CA GLU A 131 9.04 -16.81 -3.59
C GLU A 131 7.77 -17.67 -3.59
N GLY A 132 7.89 -18.91 -4.08
CA GLY A 132 6.78 -19.85 -4.14
C GLY A 132 5.83 -19.64 -5.33
N ASP A 133 4.67 -20.26 -5.24
CA ASP A 133 3.60 -20.17 -6.24
C ASP A 133 2.61 -19.07 -5.91
N TYR A 134 1.75 -18.76 -6.88
CA TYR A 134 0.66 -17.79 -6.70
C TYR A 134 -0.21 -18.15 -5.50
N VAL A 135 -0.35 -17.20 -4.58
CA VAL A 135 -1.21 -17.32 -3.39
C VAL A 135 -2.61 -16.79 -3.72
N PRO A 136 -3.65 -17.64 -3.71
CA PRO A 136 -5.03 -17.20 -3.85
C PRO A 136 -5.40 -16.19 -2.75
N PHE A 137 -6.34 -15.32 -3.06
CA PHE A 137 -6.75 -14.25 -2.18
C PHE A 137 -8.29 -14.12 -2.22
N PRO A 138 -9.00 -14.00 -1.06
CA PRO A 138 -10.44 -13.87 -1.04
C PRO A 138 -10.94 -12.67 -1.82
N ASP A 139 -12.05 -12.83 -2.52
CA ASP A 139 -12.70 -11.74 -3.25
C ASP A 139 -13.54 -10.89 -2.30
N ILE A 140 -13.02 -9.72 -1.95
CA ILE A 140 -13.68 -8.78 -1.05
C ILE A 140 -15.02 -8.27 -1.60
N LEU A 141 -15.15 -8.13 -2.92
CA LEU A 141 -16.40 -7.66 -3.53
C LEU A 141 -17.52 -8.67 -3.32
N SER A 142 -17.26 -9.97 -3.57
CA SER A 142 -18.21 -11.04 -3.30
C SER A 142 -18.56 -11.13 -1.81
N LEU A 143 -17.57 -11.03 -0.93
CA LEU A 143 -17.81 -11.07 0.52
C LEU A 143 -18.67 -9.90 1.01
N CYS A 144 -18.46 -8.69 0.46
CA CYS A 144 -19.28 -7.53 0.79
C CYS A 144 -20.71 -7.66 0.25
N ASP A 145 -20.91 -8.27 -0.92
CA ASP A 145 -22.24 -8.56 -1.47
C ASP A 145 -22.98 -9.58 -0.60
N GLU A 146 -22.33 -10.67 -0.23
CA GLU A 146 -22.85 -11.68 0.71
C GLU A 146 -23.22 -11.09 2.08
N ALA A 147 -22.44 -10.10 2.56
CA ALA A 147 -22.72 -9.36 3.78
C ALA A 147 -23.81 -8.29 3.64
N GLY A 148 -24.41 -8.13 2.43
CA GLY A 148 -25.43 -7.12 2.14
C GLY A 148 -24.89 -5.68 2.09
N ARG A 149 -23.61 -5.51 1.75
CA ARG A 149 -22.90 -4.22 1.70
C ARG A 149 -22.06 -4.05 0.42
N PRO A 150 -22.62 -4.32 -0.77
CA PRO A 150 -21.86 -4.34 -2.02
C PRO A 150 -21.22 -2.99 -2.38
N ASP A 151 -21.80 -1.88 -1.90
CA ASP A 151 -21.40 -0.53 -2.29
C ASP A 151 -20.25 0.04 -1.44
N MET A 152 -19.78 -0.71 -0.45
CA MET A 152 -18.77 -0.21 0.49
C MET A 152 -17.34 -0.28 -0.06
N VAL A 153 -17.07 -1.14 -1.06
CA VAL A 153 -15.71 -1.41 -1.56
C VAL A 153 -15.49 -0.84 -2.95
N TYR A 154 -14.33 -0.23 -3.11
CA TYR A 154 -13.74 0.17 -4.39
C TYR A 154 -12.39 -0.50 -4.53
N GLU A 155 -12.30 -1.54 -5.36
CA GLU A 155 -11.07 -2.27 -5.61
C GLU A 155 -10.33 -1.69 -6.81
N PHE A 156 -9.01 -1.53 -6.67
CA PHE A 156 -8.15 -0.97 -7.69
C PHE A 156 -6.99 -1.90 -8.02
N ALA A 157 -6.67 -1.99 -9.30
CA ALA A 157 -5.50 -2.68 -9.79
C ALA A 157 -4.88 -1.93 -10.97
N SER A 158 -3.61 -2.17 -11.24
CA SER A 158 -2.95 -1.68 -12.45
C SER A 158 -1.83 -2.60 -12.91
N THR A 159 -1.50 -2.50 -14.19
CA THR A 159 -0.36 -3.22 -14.78
C THR A 159 0.96 -2.45 -14.64
N SER A 160 0.98 -1.34 -13.89
CA SER A 160 2.17 -0.48 -13.76
C SER A 160 3.42 -1.21 -13.27
N LYS A 161 3.23 -2.25 -12.45
CA LYS A 161 4.30 -3.09 -11.91
C LYS A 161 4.42 -4.46 -12.60
N ILE A 162 3.55 -4.73 -13.58
CA ILE A 162 3.55 -5.97 -14.38
C ILE A 162 4.18 -5.71 -15.75
N THR A 163 3.91 -4.53 -16.35
CA THR A 163 4.43 -4.12 -17.65
C THR A 163 5.36 -2.91 -17.53
N PHE A 164 4.83 -1.69 -17.67
CA PHE A 164 5.64 -0.46 -17.63
C PHE A 164 4.99 0.57 -16.71
N ALA A 165 5.78 1.14 -15.82
CA ALA A 165 5.37 2.35 -15.10
C ALA A 165 5.10 3.49 -16.08
N GLY A 166 3.97 4.17 -15.92
CA GLY A 166 3.54 5.24 -16.83
C GLY A 166 2.92 4.77 -18.16
N GLY A 167 3.18 3.54 -18.60
CA GLY A 167 2.60 2.94 -19.78
C GLY A 167 1.62 1.80 -19.48
N GLY A 168 1.24 1.60 -18.24
CA GLY A 168 0.28 0.58 -17.81
C GLY A 168 -1.17 0.90 -18.15
N ILE A 169 -2.06 0.04 -17.72
CA ILE A 169 -3.51 0.28 -17.62
C ILE A 169 -3.96 0.01 -16.19
N SER A 170 -4.99 0.71 -15.77
CA SER A 170 -5.61 0.52 -14.45
C SER A 170 -7.07 0.16 -14.57
N CYS A 171 -7.62 -0.42 -13.53
CA CYS A 171 -9.03 -0.69 -13.41
C CYS A 171 -9.53 -0.39 -12.00
N MET A 172 -10.81 -0.10 -11.91
CA MET A 172 -11.60 -0.10 -10.70
C MET A 172 -12.69 -1.14 -10.84
N ALA A 173 -12.86 -1.96 -9.83
CA ALA A 173 -13.98 -2.86 -9.66
C ALA A 173 -14.77 -2.41 -8.41
N ALA A 174 -16.08 -2.45 -8.50
CA ALA A 174 -17.01 -2.10 -7.42
C ALA A 174 -18.38 -2.71 -7.75
N SER A 175 -19.38 -2.48 -6.90
CA SER A 175 -20.77 -2.85 -7.21
C SER A 175 -21.24 -2.22 -8.52
N GLU A 176 -22.24 -2.83 -9.16
CA GLU A 176 -22.84 -2.29 -10.39
C GLU A 176 -23.35 -0.86 -10.16
N ALA A 177 -23.98 -0.60 -9.01
CA ALA A 177 -24.49 0.72 -8.66
C ALA A 177 -23.38 1.77 -8.58
N ASN A 178 -22.25 1.45 -7.93
CA ASN A 178 -21.08 2.33 -7.89
C ASN A 178 -20.48 2.54 -9.29
N ILE A 179 -20.34 1.49 -10.11
CA ILE A 179 -19.81 1.61 -11.47
C ILE A 179 -20.72 2.49 -12.32
N CYS A 180 -22.04 2.33 -12.26
CA CYS A 180 -23.00 3.19 -12.95
C CYS A 180 -22.85 4.65 -12.51
N TYR A 181 -22.79 4.90 -11.18
CA TYR A 181 -22.61 6.24 -10.63
C TYR A 181 -21.33 6.92 -11.15
N PHE A 182 -20.19 6.23 -11.01
CA PHE A 182 -18.89 6.79 -11.43
C PHE A 182 -18.75 6.91 -12.95
N THR A 183 -19.36 6.03 -13.72
CA THR A 183 -19.35 6.13 -15.19
C THR A 183 -19.99 7.43 -15.65
N GLY A 184 -21.09 7.85 -15.00
CA GLY A 184 -21.73 9.15 -15.27
C GLY A 184 -20.79 10.32 -15.00
N ILE A 185 -20.08 10.30 -13.87
CA ILE A 185 -19.19 11.39 -13.47
C ILE A 185 -17.90 11.41 -14.29
N PHE A 186 -17.26 10.26 -14.47
CA PHE A 186 -16.02 10.16 -15.24
C PHE A 186 -16.24 10.41 -16.73
N GLY A 187 -17.44 10.13 -17.25
CA GLY A 187 -17.82 10.44 -18.63
C GLY A 187 -17.74 11.92 -18.98
N VAL A 188 -17.89 12.81 -17.98
CA VAL A 188 -17.67 14.25 -18.17
C VAL A 188 -16.18 14.60 -18.25
N GLN A 189 -15.35 13.85 -17.52
CA GLN A 189 -13.90 14.08 -17.48
C GLN A 189 -13.20 13.53 -18.71
N MET A 190 -13.63 12.37 -19.22
CA MET A 190 -12.95 11.65 -20.29
C MET A 190 -13.90 10.79 -21.12
N ILE A 191 -13.84 10.92 -22.43
CA ILE A 191 -14.64 10.12 -23.37
C ILE A 191 -14.13 8.66 -23.42
N SER A 192 -12.81 8.47 -23.49
CA SER A 192 -12.19 7.15 -23.48
C SER A 192 -10.70 7.23 -23.14
N TYR A 193 -10.19 6.14 -22.55
CA TYR A 193 -8.76 5.94 -22.35
C TYR A 193 -8.09 5.34 -23.58
N ASP A 194 -6.76 5.35 -23.63
CA ASP A 194 -5.94 4.88 -24.76
C ASP A 194 -6.26 3.43 -25.15
N LYS A 195 -7.02 3.27 -26.25
CA LYS A 195 -7.45 1.98 -26.81
C LYS A 195 -6.29 1.18 -27.40
N VAL A 196 -5.27 1.89 -27.93
CA VAL A 196 -4.09 1.22 -28.49
C VAL A 196 -3.29 0.58 -27.38
N ASN A 197 -3.10 1.29 -26.26
CA ASN A 197 -2.43 0.75 -25.09
C ASN A 197 -3.19 -0.42 -24.46
N GLN A 198 -4.53 -0.34 -24.38
CA GLN A 198 -5.36 -1.47 -23.94
C GLN A 198 -5.13 -2.70 -24.83
N LEU A 199 -5.17 -2.53 -26.16
CA LEU A 199 -4.94 -3.63 -27.10
C LEU A 199 -3.52 -4.22 -26.98
N ARG A 200 -2.50 -3.38 -26.75
CA ARG A 200 -1.12 -3.85 -26.48
C ARG A 200 -1.09 -4.76 -25.25
N HIS A 201 -1.74 -4.37 -24.15
CA HIS A 201 -1.82 -5.17 -22.95
C HIS A 201 -2.56 -6.49 -23.16
N VAL A 202 -3.71 -6.47 -23.85
CA VAL A 202 -4.44 -7.70 -24.18
C VAL A 202 -3.58 -8.67 -25.00
N ARG A 203 -2.85 -8.16 -25.98
CA ARG A 203 -1.96 -8.99 -26.83
C ARG A 203 -0.75 -9.52 -26.06
N PHE A 204 -0.20 -8.75 -25.13
CA PHE A 204 0.97 -9.11 -24.34
C PHE A 204 0.63 -10.05 -23.18
N LEU A 205 -0.36 -9.70 -22.38
CA LEU A 205 -0.74 -10.45 -21.18
C LEU A 205 -1.59 -11.67 -21.50
N LYS A 206 -2.36 -11.66 -22.61
CA LYS A 206 -3.25 -12.71 -23.10
C LYS A 206 -4.31 -13.10 -22.06
N ASP A 207 -3.93 -13.86 -21.05
CA ASP A 207 -4.78 -14.40 -20.00
C ASP A 207 -4.05 -14.46 -18.64
N LYS A 208 -4.74 -14.94 -17.60
CA LYS A 208 -4.20 -15.08 -16.26
C LYS A 208 -2.98 -16.01 -16.22
N ALA A 209 -3.04 -17.15 -16.92
CA ALA A 209 -1.96 -18.14 -16.89
C ALA A 209 -0.67 -17.55 -17.47
N HIS A 210 -0.76 -16.90 -18.63
CA HIS A 210 0.40 -16.24 -19.25
C HIS A 210 0.91 -15.06 -18.42
N THR A 211 0.00 -14.30 -17.77
CA THR A 211 0.41 -13.24 -16.84
C THR A 211 1.22 -13.80 -15.67
N LEU A 212 0.82 -14.93 -15.10
CA LEU A 212 1.57 -15.57 -14.02
C LEU A 212 2.94 -16.12 -14.49
N GLU A 213 3.05 -16.58 -15.74
CA GLU A 213 4.35 -16.94 -16.34
C GLU A 213 5.27 -15.73 -16.44
N ILE A 214 4.77 -14.58 -16.89
CA ILE A 214 5.53 -13.31 -16.92
C ILE A 214 5.99 -12.93 -15.51
N MET A 215 5.12 -13.07 -14.52
CA MET A 215 5.46 -12.72 -13.13
C MET A 215 6.49 -13.67 -12.53
N LYS A 216 6.56 -14.94 -12.95
CA LYS A 216 7.67 -15.84 -12.58
C LYS A 216 9.03 -15.37 -13.13
N LEU A 217 9.06 -14.76 -14.32
CA LEU A 217 10.28 -14.12 -14.82
C LEU A 217 10.66 -12.88 -14.00
N HIS A 218 9.69 -12.07 -13.57
CA HIS A 218 9.93 -10.96 -12.64
C HIS A 218 10.48 -11.48 -11.31
N ALA A 219 9.90 -12.55 -10.77
CA ALA A 219 10.34 -13.19 -9.54
C ALA A 219 11.82 -13.61 -9.62
N SER A 220 12.28 -14.17 -10.74
CA SER A 220 13.68 -14.58 -10.93
C SER A 220 14.67 -13.40 -10.86
N VAL A 221 14.21 -12.18 -11.17
CA VAL A 221 15.01 -10.95 -11.05
C VAL A 221 14.91 -10.36 -9.63
N MET A 222 13.76 -10.51 -8.99
CA MET A 222 13.50 -9.90 -7.69
C MET A 222 14.04 -10.74 -6.52
N ALA A 223 13.86 -12.06 -6.53
CA ALA A 223 14.25 -12.95 -5.43
C ALA A 223 15.71 -12.75 -4.99
N PRO A 224 16.72 -12.73 -5.88
CA PRO A 224 18.11 -12.55 -5.47
C PRO A 224 18.37 -11.23 -4.74
N LYS A 225 17.57 -10.19 -5.01
CA LYS A 225 17.69 -8.89 -4.36
C LYS A 225 17.14 -8.92 -2.94
N PHE A 226 16.00 -9.58 -2.73
CA PHE A 226 15.44 -9.80 -1.39
C PHE A 226 16.31 -10.73 -0.55
N GLU A 227 16.85 -11.78 -1.16
CA GLU A 227 17.84 -12.67 -0.53
C GLU A 227 19.09 -11.89 -0.08
N CYS A 228 19.59 -10.97 -0.89
CA CYS A 228 20.71 -10.10 -0.52
C CYS A 228 20.38 -9.27 0.73
N VAL A 229 19.21 -8.62 0.77
CA VAL A 229 18.77 -7.86 1.95
C VAL A 229 18.66 -8.75 3.18
N ALA A 230 17.98 -9.88 3.08
CA ALA A 230 17.80 -10.84 4.18
C ALA A 230 19.15 -11.37 4.69
N LYS A 231 20.07 -11.73 3.80
CA LYS A 231 21.43 -12.20 4.13
C LYS A 231 22.19 -11.17 4.97
N TRP A 232 22.20 -9.90 4.56
CA TRP A 232 22.90 -8.83 5.28
C TRP A 232 22.28 -8.56 6.65
N LEU A 233 20.96 -8.43 6.73
CA LEU A 233 20.26 -8.15 7.98
C LEU A 233 20.41 -9.33 8.97
N ASN A 234 20.26 -10.57 8.50
CA ASN A 234 20.43 -11.75 9.35
C ASN A 234 21.87 -11.91 9.87
N ARG A 235 22.88 -11.56 9.06
CA ARG A 235 24.29 -11.69 9.45
C ARG A 235 24.74 -10.59 10.40
N GLU A 236 24.41 -9.32 10.07
CA GLU A 236 24.99 -8.15 10.71
C GLU A 236 24.13 -7.55 11.84
N ILE A 237 22.81 -7.68 11.74
CA ILE A 237 21.88 -6.96 12.61
C ILE A 237 21.15 -7.91 13.57
N LYS A 238 20.69 -9.06 13.09
CA LYS A 238 19.93 -10.01 13.91
C LYS A 238 20.65 -10.41 15.23
N PRO A 239 21.98 -10.70 15.23
CA PRO A 239 22.69 -11.07 16.45
C PRO A 239 22.76 -9.95 17.48
N LEU A 240 22.58 -8.70 17.06
CA LEU A 240 22.69 -7.52 17.93
C LEU A 240 21.35 -7.13 18.59
N GLY A 241 20.22 -7.59 18.05
CA GLY A 241 18.89 -7.27 18.56
C GLY A 241 18.52 -5.77 18.51
N ILE A 242 19.16 -5.00 17.62
CA ILE A 242 18.97 -3.53 17.51
C ILE A 242 17.94 -3.13 16.46
N ALA A 243 17.42 -4.08 15.70
CA ALA A 243 16.34 -3.89 14.75
C ALA A 243 15.61 -5.21 14.49
N HIS A 244 14.38 -5.12 13.95
CA HIS A 244 13.64 -6.25 13.40
C HIS A 244 13.04 -5.85 12.05
N TRP A 245 12.61 -6.83 11.28
CA TRP A 245 12.05 -6.61 9.94
C TRP A 245 11.10 -7.74 9.58
N ASN A 246 10.22 -7.44 8.63
CA ASN A 246 9.36 -8.44 8.03
C ASN A 246 10.12 -9.19 6.93
N ASP A 247 9.81 -10.46 6.74
CA ASP A 247 10.37 -11.33 5.70
C ASP A 247 9.30 -11.56 4.60
N PRO A 248 9.15 -10.62 3.64
CA PRO A 248 8.09 -10.70 2.64
C PRO A 248 8.37 -11.80 1.62
N LYS A 249 7.30 -12.44 1.11
CA LYS A 249 7.36 -13.44 0.04
C LYS A 249 6.94 -12.89 -1.32
N GLY A 250 6.65 -11.61 -1.36
CA GLY A 250 6.22 -10.89 -2.56
C GLY A 250 6.22 -9.37 -2.35
N GLY A 251 5.78 -8.65 -3.37
CA GLY A 251 5.79 -7.19 -3.34
C GLY A 251 7.15 -6.59 -3.68
N TYR A 252 7.41 -5.38 -3.19
CA TYR A 252 8.59 -4.60 -3.59
C TYR A 252 9.41 -4.05 -2.42
N PHE A 253 9.01 -4.32 -1.17
CA PHE A 253 9.60 -3.66 -0.02
C PHE A 253 9.91 -4.62 1.12
N VAL A 254 10.90 -4.22 1.92
CA VAL A 254 11.16 -4.78 3.25
C VAL A 254 10.92 -3.66 4.27
N SER A 255 10.04 -3.89 5.23
CA SER A 255 9.80 -2.99 6.36
C SER A 255 10.79 -3.33 7.47
N LEU A 256 11.66 -2.37 7.80
CA LEU A 256 12.66 -2.51 8.85
C LEU A 256 12.33 -1.55 9.97
N PHE A 257 12.33 -2.05 11.19
CA PHE A 257 12.14 -1.28 12.41
C PHE A 257 13.46 -1.22 13.17
N ALA A 258 14.12 -0.09 13.12
CA ALA A 258 15.33 0.20 13.88
C ALA A 258 15.01 0.41 15.38
N MET A 259 16.02 0.51 16.21
CA MET A 259 15.84 0.89 17.61
C MET A 259 15.01 2.18 17.69
N PRO A 260 13.93 2.23 18.51
CA PRO A 260 13.08 3.42 18.62
C PRO A 260 13.90 4.71 18.80
N GLY A 261 13.54 5.78 18.07
CA GLY A 261 14.23 7.06 18.07
C GLY A 261 15.54 7.09 17.26
N THR A 262 15.73 6.18 16.28
CA THR A 262 16.96 6.13 15.49
C THR A 262 16.74 6.12 13.99
N ALA A 263 15.52 5.95 13.48
CA ALA A 263 15.28 5.83 12.03
C ALA A 263 15.73 7.06 11.24
N LYS A 264 15.45 8.26 11.73
CA LYS A 264 15.91 9.52 11.09
C LYS A 264 17.44 9.61 11.06
N ARG A 265 18.10 9.17 12.13
CA ARG A 265 19.57 9.15 12.20
C ARG A 265 20.15 8.15 11.20
N VAL A 266 19.61 6.91 11.15
CA VAL A 266 20.00 5.90 10.16
C VAL A 266 19.83 6.43 8.74
N TRP A 267 18.67 7.03 8.45
CA TRP A 267 18.40 7.63 7.15
C TRP A 267 19.40 8.71 6.77
N THR A 268 19.76 9.58 7.72
CA THR A 268 20.75 10.66 7.50
C THR A 268 22.12 10.09 7.17
N LEU A 269 22.58 9.10 7.96
CA LEU A 269 23.89 8.45 7.73
C LEU A 269 23.94 7.74 6.37
N CYS A 270 22.88 7.02 6.00
CA CYS A 270 22.77 6.39 4.69
C CYS A 270 22.87 7.42 3.56
N LYS A 271 22.13 8.53 3.68
CA LYS A 271 22.13 9.61 2.69
C LYS A 271 23.49 10.27 2.55
N GLU A 272 24.17 10.56 3.65
CA GLU A 272 25.52 11.15 3.67
C GLU A 272 26.55 10.20 3.02
N ALA A 273 26.35 8.89 3.16
CA ALA A 273 27.18 7.87 2.52
C ALA A 273 26.78 7.56 1.07
N GLY A 274 25.78 8.26 0.49
CA GLY A 274 25.32 8.10 -0.89
C GLY A 274 24.27 7.01 -1.09
N VAL A 275 23.71 6.44 -0.02
CA VAL A 275 22.60 5.47 -0.10
C VAL A 275 21.28 6.18 0.15
N VAL A 276 20.44 6.25 -0.90
CA VAL A 276 19.14 6.93 -0.85
C VAL A 276 18.03 5.95 -0.47
N LEU A 277 17.45 6.17 0.69
CA LEU A 277 16.24 5.47 1.16
C LEU A 277 15.02 6.38 1.03
N THR A 278 13.82 5.80 1.11
CA THR A 278 12.61 6.59 1.36
C THR A 278 12.77 7.38 2.66
N ASN A 279 12.29 8.62 2.69
CA ASN A 279 12.42 9.46 3.88
C ASN A 279 11.87 8.76 5.12
N ALA A 280 12.59 8.82 6.22
CA ALA A 280 12.12 8.32 7.51
C ALA A 280 10.80 9.02 7.88
N GLY A 281 9.85 8.24 8.42
CA GLY A 281 8.50 8.71 8.74
C GLY A 281 7.51 8.72 7.56
N ALA A 282 7.96 8.61 6.30
CA ALA A 282 7.06 8.67 5.13
C ALA A 282 5.98 7.58 5.12
N THR A 283 6.21 6.49 5.81
CA THR A 283 5.27 5.35 5.94
C THR A 283 4.16 5.59 6.97
N TYR A 284 4.09 6.78 7.55
CA TYR A 284 3.07 7.21 8.51
C TYR A 284 2.35 8.48 8.04
N PRO A 285 1.07 8.67 8.43
CA PRO A 285 0.36 9.92 8.22
C PRO A 285 1.17 11.13 8.74
N TYR A 286 1.10 12.23 8.02
CA TYR A 286 1.83 13.47 8.33
C TYR A 286 3.36 13.30 8.43
N ARG A 287 3.88 12.17 7.94
CA ARG A 287 5.30 11.77 8.05
C ARG A 287 5.79 11.68 9.49
N ASN A 288 4.89 11.34 10.37
CA ASN A 288 5.14 11.26 11.81
C ASN A 288 5.08 9.81 12.28
N ASP A 289 6.22 9.11 12.22
CA ASP A 289 6.42 7.82 12.88
C ASP A 289 6.56 8.10 14.38
N PRO A 290 5.63 7.63 15.23
CA PRO A 290 5.63 7.95 16.66
C PRO A 290 6.88 7.39 17.38
N ASP A 291 7.41 6.28 16.89
CA ASP A 291 8.58 5.63 17.49
C ASP A 291 9.90 6.02 16.82
N ASP A 292 9.86 6.76 15.71
CA ASP A 292 11.04 7.05 14.89
C ASP A 292 11.87 5.78 14.63
N SER A 293 11.22 4.73 14.13
CA SER A 293 11.78 3.38 14.02
C SER A 293 11.69 2.78 12.63
N ASN A 294 10.66 3.14 11.84
CA ASN A 294 10.39 2.47 10.58
C ASN A 294 11.19 3.05 9.40
N LEU A 295 11.78 2.14 8.63
CA LEU A 295 12.49 2.40 7.38
C LEU A 295 12.00 1.45 6.29
N ARG A 296 11.66 1.99 5.13
CA ARG A 296 11.27 1.22 3.94
C ARG A 296 12.47 0.97 3.04
N ILE A 297 12.86 -0.29 2.88
CA ILE A 297 13.90 -0.73 1.94
C ILE A 297 13.24 -1.15 0.64
N ALA A 298 13.69 -0.57 -0.49
CA ALA A 298 13.20 -0.87 -1.84
C ALA A 298 14.33 -1.44 -2.71
N PRO A 299 14.60 -2.76 -2.66
CA PRO A 299 15.77 -3.36 -3.32
C PRO A 299 15.59 -3.55 -4.83
N SER A 300 14.42 -3.22 -5.39
CA SER A 300 14.04 -3.58 -6.76
C SER A 300 14.89 -2.93 -7.86
N LEU A 301 15.36 -1.68 -7.67
CA LEU A 301 16.07 -0.94 -8.71
C LEU A 301 17.54 -1.35 -8.87
N PRO A 302 18.41 -1.31 -7.83
CA PRO A 302 19.83 -1.53 -8.01
C PRO A 302 20.14 -2.98 -8.41
N PRO A 303 21.23 -3.24 -9.18
CA PRO A 303 21.77 -4.59 -9.35
C PRO A 303 22.29 -5.12 -7.99
N VAL A 304 22.36 -6.45 -7.84
CA VAL A 304 22.75 -7.09 -6.58
C VAL A 304 24.11 -6.58 -6.06
N ALA A 305 25.09 -6.36 -6.95
CA ALA A 305 26.42 -5.89 -6.56
C ALA A 305 26.42 -4.47 -5.94
N GLU A 306 25.51 -3.58 -6.38
CA GLU A 306 25.30 -2.26 -5.77
C GLU A 306 24.49 -2.38 -4.49
N LEU A 307 23.50 -3.27 -4.49
CA LEU A 307 22.65 -3.53 -3.32
C LEU A 307 23.50 -4.06 -2.15
N GLU A 308 24.47 -4.94 -2.39
CA GLU A 308 25.39 -5.41 -1.34
C GLU A 308 26.13 -4.25 -0.67
N LYS A 309 26.62 -3.29 -1.43
CA LYS A 309 27.27 -2.07 -0.88
C LYS A 309 26.29 -1.19 -0.10
N ALA A 310 25.09 -1.03 -0.63
CA ALA A 310 24.04 -0.27 0.06
C ALA A 310 23.65 -0.93 1.38
N MET A 311 23.57 -2.25 1.43
CA MET A 311 23.26 -3.00 2.65
C MET A 311 24.40 -2.94 3.67
N GLU A 312 25.65 -2.94 3.24
CA GLU A 312 26.79 -2.70 4.12
C GLU A 312 26.67 -1.35 4.82
N VAL A 313 26.43 -0.28 4.05
CA VAL A 313 26.22 1.07 4.59
C VAL A 313 25.03 1.12 5.54
N LEU A 314 23.91 0.51 5.18
CA LEU A 314 22.70 0.46 6.02
C LEU A 314 22.98 -0.24 7.35
N CYS A 315 23.65 -1.41 7.33
CA CYS A 315 23.99 -2.15 8.55
C CYS A 315 24.94 -1.37 9.44
N LEU A 316 25.94 -0.70 8.88
CA LEU A 316 26.83 0.18 9.64
C LEU A 316 26.08 1.37 10.25
N SER A 317 25.15 1.98 9.50
CA SER A 317 24.33 3.10 9.97
C SER A 317 23.40 2.69 11.10
N LEU A 318 22.80 1.50 11.03
CA LEU A 318 21.97 0.94 12.10
C LEU A 318 22.79 0.73 13.39
N ARG A 319 23.98 0.13 13.26
CA ARG A 319 24.88 -0.11 14.39
C ARG A 319 25.35 1.20 15.04
N LEU A 320 25.78 2.17 14.21
CA LEU A 320 26.24 3.46 14.71
C LEU A 320 25.13 4.22 15.43
N SER A 321 23.94 4.32 14.83
CA SER A 321 22.82 5.03 15.44
C SER A 321 22.36 4.38 16.75
N ALA A 322 22.38 3.05 16.84
CA ALA A 322 22.08 2.33 18.07
C ALA A 322 23.13 2.61 19.16
N LEU A 323 24.43 2.60 18.79
CA LEU A 323 25.52 2.91 19.72
C LEU A 323 25.44 4.36 20.22
N GLU A 324 25.26 5.34 19.32
CA GLU A 324 25.07 6.74 19.69
C GLU A 324 23.94 6.90 20.71
N LYS A 325 22.81 6.24 20.49
CA LYS A 325 21.67 6.28 21.39
C LYS A 325 21.93 5.61 22.74
N LEU A 326 22.63 4.49 22.77
CA LEU A 326 22.95 3.77 24.01
C LEU A 326 23.97 4.53 24.86
N LEU A 327 24.89 5.24 24.22
CA LEU A 327 25.92 6.04 24.93
C LEU A 327 25.41 7.40 25.36
N ALA A 328 24.32 7.92 24.78
CA ALA A 328 23.70 9.19 25.18
C ALA A 328 22.85 9.09 26.44
N LYS A 329 22.74 7.90 27.03
CA LYS A 329 22.13 7.64 28.35
C LYS A 329 23.17 7.77 29.46
#